data_ec734775e8e96a7a35b58e8a58fa99a1
#
_entry.id   ec734775e8e96a7a35b58e8a58fa99a1
#
_cell.length_a   1.000
_cell.length_b   1.000
_cell.length_c   1.000
_cell.angle_alpha   90.00
_cell.angle_beta   90.00
_cell.angle_gamma   90.00
#
_symmetry.space_group_name_H-M   'P 1'
#
loop_
_entity.id
_entity.type
_entity.pdbx_description
1 polymer ?
#
loop_
_entity_poly.entity_id
_entity_poly.type
_entity_poly.pdbx_seq_one_letter_code
_entity_poly.pdbx_strand_id
1 'polypeptide(L)'
;MPGPTADLFAEDALQQPAGREQIGEQSHVLRGYALPYVEHLLPALRRVLAQSPFRQMVTPGGFTMSAALSSCGELGWTTDPSGYRYTALDPRSRQPWPAMPETLRQLAAHAAADAGFSDFVPDACLINRYVPGAKMSLHQDKNERRYTAPVVSVSLGLPAVFLFGGHARSDKPQKISLFHGDVVVWGGVDRLRFHGVMPVKGGTHPIMGAQRINLTFRTAG
;
A
#
# COMPACT_ATOMS: atom_id res chain seq x y z
N MET A 1 10.24 -39.74 1.18
CA MET A 1 9.62 -38.71 2.00
C MET A 1 10.45 -37.46 1.83
N PRO A 2 10.02 -36.42 1.08
CA PRO A 2 10.71 -35.13 1.12
C PRO A 2 10.39 -34.45 2.46
N GLY A 3 11.43 -34.04 3.19
CA GLY A 3 11.32 -33.32 4.45
C GLY A 3 10.66 -31.95 4.24
N PRO A 4 10.10 -31.34 5.29
CA PRO A 4 9.49 -30.03 5.19
C PRO A 4 10.54 -29.02 4.75
N THR A 5 10.31 -28.39 3.60
CA THR A 5 11.08 -27.23 3.16
C THR A 5 10.83 -26.13 4.19
N ALA A 6 11.84 -25.83 5.01
CA ALA A 6 11.78 -24.72 5.94
C ALA A 6 11.41 -23.46 5.15
N ASP A 7 10.36 -22.77 5.59
CA ASP A 7 9.93 -21.50 5.01
C ASP A 7 10.97 -20.45 5.38
N LEU A 8 11.93 -20.22 4.49
CA LEU A 8 13.02 -19.25 4.62
C LEU A 8 12.53 -17.83 4.95
N PHE A 9 11.23 -17.56 4.86
CA PHE A 9 10.63 -16.25 5.16
C PHE A 9 10.02 -16.18 6.57
N ALA A 10 9.76 -17.31 7.23
CA ALA A 10 9.15 -17.30 8.57
C ALA A 10 10.15 -16.86 9.66
N GLU A 11 11.43 -17.17 9.49
CA GLU A 11 12.48 -16.77 10.44
C GLU A 11 12.96 -15.31 10.19
N ASP A 12 13.03 -14.87 8.94
CA ASP A 12 13.45 -13.50 8.59
C ASP A 12 12.43 -12.43 9.02
N ALA A 13 11.14 -12.76 9.06
CA ALA A 13 10.07 -11.82 9.47
C ALA A 13 10.14 -11.46 10.96
N LEU A 14 10.78 -12.29 11.79
CA LEU A 14 10.89 -12.09 13.25
C LEU A 14 12.18 -11.36 13.67
N GLN A 15 13.12 -11.10 12.75
CA GLN A 15 14.47 -10.62 13.10
C GLN A 15 14.95 -9.38 12.35
N GLN A 16 14.12 -8.71 11.56
CA GLN A 16 14.58 -7.45 10.97
C GLN A 16 14.63 -6.35 12.05
N PRO A 17 15.82 -5.78 12.34
CA PRO A 17 15.92 -4.66 13.27
C PRO A 17 15.09 -3.50 12.77
N ALA A 18 14.37 -2.83 13.69
CA ALA A 18 13.73 -1.56 13.37
C ALA A 18 14.78 -0.61 12.79
N GLY A 19 14.45 0.07 11.70
CA GLY A 19 15.41 0.95 11.06
C GLY A 19 14.84 1.66 9.83
N ARG A 20 15.58 2.66 9.37
CA ARG A 20 15.30 3.42 8.16
C ARG A 20 16.29 3.01 7.08
N GLU A 21 15.80 2.44 5.99
CA GLU A 21 16.58 2.03 4.83
C GLU A 21 16.29 2.99 3.67
N GLN A 22 17.31 3.63 3.14
CA GLN A 22 17.17 4.50 1.97
C GLN A 22 17.12 3.66 0.69
N ILE A 23 16.09 3.87 -0.13
CA ILE A 23 15.86 3.16 -1.39
C ILE A 23 15.86 4.06 -2.62
N GLY A 24 15.92 5.35 -2.42
CA GLY A 24 15.99 6.42 -3.42
C GLY A 24 16.53 7.69 -2.79
N GLU A 25 16.56 8.78 -3.54
CA GLU A 25 17.07 10.07 -3.05
C GLU A 25 16.17 10.63 -1.92
N GLN A 26 14.84 10.56 -2.10
CA GLN A 26 13.83 10.97 -1.12
C GLN A 26 12.83 9.83 -0.87
N SER A 27 13.35 8.61 -0.72
CA SER A 27 12.53 7.41 -0.54
C SER A 27 13.16 6.45 0.46
N HIS A 28 12.34 5.94 1.38
CA HIS A 28 12.78 5.11 2.49
C HIS A 28 11.83 3.94 2.76
N VAL A 29 12.39 2.84 3.26
CA VAL A 29 11.65 1.81 3.98
C VAL A 29 11.88 2.02 5.46
N LEU A 30 10.80 2.14 6.21
CA LEU A 30 10.79 2.17 7.67
C LEU A 30 10.40 0.77 8.15
N ARG A 31 11.38 0.00 8.64
CA ARG A 31 11.23 -1.41 9.01
C ARG A 31 10.42 -1.58 10.28
N GLY A 32 9.36 -2.39 10.22
CA GLY A 32 8.50 -2.69 11.36
C GLY A 32 7.74 -1.48 11.92
N TYR A 33 7.75 -0.34 11.24
CA TYR A 33 7.27 0.95 11.74
C TYR A 33 5.80 0.93 12.19
N ALA A 34 4.95 0.19 11.49
CA ALA A 34 3.54 0.10 11.81
C ALA A 34 3.21 -0.93 12.90
N LEU A 35 4.18 -1.73 13.39
CA LEU A 35 3.92 -2.78 14.38
C LEU A 35 3.26 -2.24 15.67
N PRO A 36 3.71 -1.12 16.26
CA PRO A 36 3.07 -0.56 17.45
C PRO A 36 1.62 -0.10 17.22
N TYR A 37 1.24 0.15 15.97
CA TYR A 37 -0.11 0.60 15.62
C TYR A 37 -1.09 -0.55 15.33
N VAL A 38 -0.60 -1.78 15.10
CA VAL A 38 -1.39 -2.91 14.57
C VAL A 38 -2.62 -3.19 15.41
N GLU A 39 -2.51 -3.16 16.74
CA GLU A 39 -3.62 -3.43 17.65
C GLU A 39 -4.82 -2.50 17.42
N HIS A 40 -4.57 -1.21 17.19
CA HIS A 40 -5.61 -0.21 16.93
C HIS A 40 -5.97 -0.09 15.45
N LEU A 41 -5.02 -0.36 14.57
CA LEU A 41 -5.17 -0.26 13.13
C LEU A 41 -6.12 -1.34 12.58
N LEU A 42 -6.02 -2.58 13.04
CA LEU A 42 -6.85 -3.67 12.51
C LEU A 42 -8.34 -3.50 12.81
N PRO A 43 -8.78 -3.13 14.04
CA PRO A 43 -10.18 -2.80 14.28
C PRO A 43 -10.67 -1.61 13.45
N ALA A 44 -9.85 -0.57 13.27
CA ALA A 44 -10.16 0.58 12.43
C ALA A 44 -10.36 0.17 10.97
N LEU A 45 -9.47 -0.65 10.44
CA LEU A 45 -9.58 -1.20 9.08
C LEU A 45 -10.84 -2.04 8.91
N ARG A 46 -11.20 -2.88 9.88
CA ARG A 46 -12.45 -3.67 9.83
C ARG A 46 -13.68 -2.78 9.74
N ARG A 47 -13.74 -1.66 10.48
CA ARG A 47 -14.86 -0.70 10.41
C ARG A 47 -14.95 -0.03 9.03
N VAL A 48 -13.83 0.30 8.40
CA VAL A 48 -13.79 0.82 7.03
C VAL A 48 -14.34 -0.23 6.06
N LEU A 49 -13.86 -1.47 6.14
CA LEU A 49 -14.24 -2.55 5.23
C LEU A 49 -15.68 -3.02 5.41
N ALA A 50 -16.29 -2.82 6.59
CA ALA A 50 -17.73 -3.05 6.80
C ALA A 50 -18.59 -2.05 6.00
N GLN A 51 -18.12 -0.82 5.79
CA GLN A 51 -18.83 0.22 5.03
C GLN A 51 -18.45 0.19 3.54
N SER A 52 -17.18 -0.07 3.21
CA SER A 52 -16.66 -0.17 1.84
C SER A 52 -15.92 -1.51 1.67
N PRO A 53 -16.64 -2.61 1.38
CA PRO A 53 -16.04 -3.93 1.21
C PRO A 53 -15.07 -3.99 0.04
N PHE A 54 -14.07 -4.89 0.11
CA PHE A 54 -13.17 -5.16 -1.00
C PHE A 54 -13.95 -5.56 -2.26
N ARG A 55 -13.51 -5.00 -3.39
CA ARG A 55 -14.02 -5.35 -4.71
C ARG A 55 -12.89 -5.39 -5.72
N GLN A 56 -12.99 -6.27 -6.71
CA GLN A 56 -12.14 -6.21 -7.87
C GLN A 56 -12.67 -5.13 -8.81
N MET A 57 -11.76 -4.29 -9.32
CA MET A 57 -12.08 -3.26 -10.28
C MET A 57 -11.56 -3.67 -11.66
N VAL A 58 -12.14 -3.06 -12.69
CA VAL A 58 -11.76 -3.29 -14.08
C VAL A 58 -10.98 -2.07 -14.57
N THR A 59 -9.84 -2.31 -15.21
CA THR A 59 -9.03 -1.26 -15.83
C THR A 59 -9.74 -0.69 -17.07
N PRO A 60 -9.37 0.50 -17.57
CA PRO A 60 -9.92 1.04 -18.82
C PRO A 60 -9.75 0.12 -20.03
N GLY A 61 -8.73 -0.74 -20.02
CA GLY A 61 -8.51 -1.77 -21.04
C GLY A 61 -9.33 -3.06 -20.87
N GLY A 62 -10.29 -3.09 -19.92
CA GLY A 62 -11.18 -4.25 -19.72
C GLY A 62 -10.59 -5.38 -18.87
N PHE A 63 -9.39 -5.23 -18.30
CA PHE A 63 -8.76 -6.27 -17.48
C PHE A 63 -9.19 -6.15 -16.01
N THR A 64 -9.60 -7.25 -15.40
CA THR A 64 -9.86 -7.32 -13.97
C THR A 64 -8.55 -7.23 -13.19
N MET A 65 -8.46 -6.31 -12.24
CA MET A 65 -7.31 -6.18 -11.35
C MET A 65 -7.18 -7.40 -10.45
N SER A 66 -5.96 -7.93 -10.29
CA SER A 66 -5.74 -9.11 -9.45
C SER A 66 -5.81 -8.81 -7.95
N ALA A 67 -5.52 -7.59 -7.53
CA ALA A 67 -5.77 -7.10 -6.18
C ALA A 67 -7.23 -6.65 -6.05
N ALA A 68 -7.86 -6.96 -4.92
CA ALA A 68 -9.15 -6.37 -4.58
C ALA A 68 -8.92 -5.07 -3.79
N LEU A 69 -9.77 -4.07 -4.01
CA LEU A 69 -9.57 -2.71 -3.54
C LEU A 69 -10.74 -2.22 -2.68
N SER A 70 -10.42 -1.34 -1.75
CA SER A 70 -11.33 -0.47 -1.01
C SER A 70 -10.66 0.89 -0.82
N SER A 71 -11.40 1.87 -0.32
CA SER A 71 -10.86 3.21 -0.02
C SER A 71 -11.50 3.78 1.23
N CYS A 72 -10.79 4.72 1.88
CA CYS A 72 -11.33 5.62 2.89
C CYS A 72 -10.64 7.00 2.80
N GLY A 73 -11.29 8.01 3.33
CA GLY A 73 -10.86 9.40 3.28
C GLY A 73 -11.90 10.30 2.59
N GLU A 74 -11.53 11.54 2.36
CA GLU A 74 -12.36 12.51 1.60
C GLU A 74 -12.49 12.09 0.14
N LEU A 75 -11.43 11.45 -0.39
CA LEU A 75 -11.35 10.96 -1.74
C LEU A 75 -11.01 9.47 -1.76
N GLY A 76 -11.61 8.72 -2.68
CA GLY A 76 -11.28 7.33 -2.95
C GLY A 76 -10.88 7.12 -4.40
N TRP A 77 -9.85 6.31 -4.60
CA TRP A 77 -9.41 5.93 -5.93
C TRP A 77 -10.34 4.90 -6.56
N THR A 78 -10.68 5.10 -7.82
CA THR A 78 -11.54 4.19 -8.58
C THR A 78 -11.09 4.09 -10.03
N THR A 79 -11.52 3.03 -10.69
CA THR A 79 -11.32 2.81 -12.12
C THR A 79 -12.52 2.11 -12.73
N ASP A 80 -12.80 2.50 -13.97
CA ASP A 80 -13.79 1.91 -14.86
C ASP A 80 -13.36 2.18 -16.32
N PRO A 81 -14.16 1.84 -17.33
CA PRO A 81 -13.83 2.11 -18.73
C PRO A 81 -13.52 3.58 -19.05
N SER A 82 -13.99 4.54 -18.24
CA SER A 82 -13.71 5.98 -18.43
C SER A 82 -12.34 6.43 -17.90
N GLY A 83 -11.62 5.58 -17.15
CA GLY A 83 -10.28 5.89 -16.67
C GLY A 83 -10.06 5.69 -15.17
N TYR A 84 -8.87 6.10 -14.73
CA TYR A 84 -8.45 6.12 -13.33
C TYR A 84 -8.69 7.50 -12.74
N ARG A 85 -9.28 7.59 -11.54
CA ARG A 85 -9.57 8.86 -10.89
C ARG A 85 -9.82 8.75 -9.40
N TYR A 86 -9.74 9.87 -8.72
CA TYR A 86 -10.25 10.04 -7.38
C TYR A 86 -11.67 10.64 -7.42
N THR A 87 -12.54 10.17 -6.52
CA THR A 87 -13.93 10.63 -6.40
C THR A 87 -14.28 10.83 -4.93
N ALA A 88 -15.10 11.84 -4.62
CA ALA A 88 -15.63 12.06 -3.28
C ALA A 88 -16.71 11.03 -2.90
N LEU A 89 -17.42 10.50 -3.90
CA LEU A 89 -18.44 9.46 -3.72
C LEU A 89 -17.95 8.15 -4.31
N ASP A 90 -18.22 7.06 -3.62
CA ASP A 90 -18.04 5.71 -4.17
C ASP A 90 -19.00 5.52 -5.35
N PRO A 91 -18.52 5.25 -6.57
CA PRO A 91 -19.38 5.10 -7.75
C PRO A 91 -20.41 3.97 -7.65
N ARG A 92 -20.14 2.97 -6.78
CA ARG A 92 -21.04 1.83 -6.58
C ARG A 92 -22.19 2.14 -5.62
N SER A 93 -21.88 2.67 -4.45
CA SER A 93 -22.86 2.98 -3.42
C SER A 93 -23.49 4.36 -3.59
N ARG A 94 -22.84 5.28 -4.31
CA ARG A 94 -23.16 6.70 -4.43
C ARG A 94 -23.13 7.44 -3.08
N GLN A 95 -22.48 6.86 -2.08
CA GLN A 95 -22.28 7.47 -0.77
C GLN A 95 -20.84 7.98 -0.67
N PRO A 96 -20.54 8.94 0.24
CA PRO A 96 -19.18 9.28 0.59
C PRO A 96 -18.39 8.03 0.98
N TRP A 97 -17.10 8.04 0.70
CA TRP A 97 -16.22 7.00 1.22
C TRP A 97 -16.22 7.03 2.76
N PRO A 98 -15.96 5.89 3.43
CA PRO A 98 -15.77 5.89 4.88
C PRO A 98 -14.73 6.92 5.29
N ALA A 99 -14.96 7.65 6.36
CA ALA A 99 -13.97 8.57 6.90
C ALA A 99 -12.66 7.83 7.21
N MET A 100 -11.51 8.45 6.95
CA MET A 100 -10.21 7.90 7.31
C MET A 100 -10.09 7.86 8.84
N PRO A 101 -9.92 6.67 9.45
CA PRO A 101 -9.74 6.56 10.89
C PRO A 101 -8.50 7.36 11.34
N GLU A 102 -8.59 8.00 12.50
CA GLU A 102 -7.52 8.82 13.06
C GLU A 102 -6.21 8.05 13.21
N THR A 103 -6.28 6.78 13.66
CA THR A 103 -5.10 5.91 13.78
C THR A 103 -4.36 5.72 12.45
N LEU A 104 -5.10 5.60 11.34
CA LEU A 104 -4.52 5.48 10.00
C LEU A 104 -3.85 6.80 9.58
N ARG A 105 -4.53 7.92 9.83
CA ARG A 105 -4.04 9.25 9.49
C ARG A 105 -2.75 9.59 10.26
N GLN A 106 -2.73 9.34 11.58
CA GLN A 106 -1.57 9.56 12.43
C GLN A 106 -0.37 8.69 12.01
N LEU A 107 -0.60 7.39 11.78
CA LEU A 107 0.46 6.50 11.29
C LEU A 107 1.09 7.04 9.99
N ALA A 108 0.26 7.45 9.03
CA ALA A 108 0.75 7.97 7.76
C ALA A 108 1.52 9.29 7.93
N ALA A 109 1.01 10.23 8.75
CA ALA A 109 1.66 11.50 9.02
C ALA A 109 3.02 11.32 9.74
N HIS A 110 3.06 10.47 10.78
CA HIS A 110 4.31 10.20 11.51
C HIS A 110 5.34 9.51 10.61
N ALA A 111 4.94 8.49 9.83
CA ALA A 111 5.85 7.82 8.91
C ALA A 111 6.40 8.77 7.83
N ALA A 112 5.57 9.68 7.33
CA ALA A 112 6.01 10.72 6.39
C ALA A 112 7.02 11.67 7.04
N ALA A 113 6.73 12.15 8.26
CA ALA A 113 7.63 13.05 9.00
C ALA A 113 8.99 12.40 9.27
N ASP A 114 9.00 11.13 9.70
CA ASP A 114 10.23 10.36 9.95
C ASP A 114 11.01 10.06 8.67
N ALA A 115 10.34 10.11 7.51
CA ALA A 115 10.99 10.01 6.19
C ALA A 115 11.42 11.38 5.62
N GLY A 116 11.16 12.50 6.34
CA GLY A 116 11.56 13.86 5.94
C GLY A 116 10.45 14.69 5.29
N PHE A 117 9.17 14.31 5.44
CA PHE A 117 8.00 15.02 4.90
C PHE A 117 7.06 15.41 6.04
N SER A 118 7.36 16.53 6.74
CA SER A 118 6.70 16.95 7.98
C SER A 118 5.23 17.37 7.85
N ASP A 119 4.81 17.87 6.69
CA ASP A 119 3.50 18.48 6.50
C ASP A 119 2.52 17.57 5.72
N PHE A 120 2.70 16.26 5.82
CA PHE A 120 1.85 15.32 5.11
C PHE A 120 0.49 15.14 5.77
N VAL A 121 -0.55 15.59 5.07
CA VAL A 121 -1.96 15.39 5.46
C VAL A 121 -2.65 14.59 4.36
N PRO A 122 -2.84 13.27 4.56
CA PRO A 122 -3.53 12.45 3.57
C PRO A 122 -5.03 12.70 3.58
N ASP A 123 -5.62 12.86 2.41
CA ASP A 123 -7.07 12.94 2.17
C ASP A 123 -7.64 11.65 1.56
N ALA A 124 -6.77 10.75 1.10
CA ALA A 124 -7.12 9.47 0.49
C ALA A 124 -6.25 8.33 1.03
N CYS A 125 -6.88 7.19 1.32
CA CYS A 125 -6.21 5.92 1.59
C CYS A 125 -6.80 4.84 0.68
N LEU A 126 -5.99 4.35 -0.27
CA LEU A 126 -6.31 3.18 -1.08
C LEU A 126 -5.89 1.91 -0.32
N ILE A 127 -6.83 0.99 -0.15
CA ILE A 127 -6.65 -0.26 0.57
C ILE A 127 -6.64 -1.40 -0.45
N ASN A 128 -5.48 -2.04 -0.63
CA ASN A 128 -5.31 -3.14 -1.57
C ASN A 128 -5.21 -4.47 -0.80
N ARG A 129 -6.00 -5.48 -1.20
CA ARG A 129 -5.90 -6.85 -0.73
C ARG A 129 -5.29 -7.73 -1.81
N TYR A 130 -4.16 -8.35 -1.48
CA TYR A 130 -3.48 -9.33 -2.31
C TYR A 130 -3.66 -10.71 -1.68
N VAL A 131 -4.23 -11.65 -2.42
CA VAL A 131 -4.18 -13.09 -2.14
C VAL A 131 -2.98 -13.70 -2.87
N PRO A 132 -2.55 -14.93 -2.55
CA PRO A 132 -1.48 -15.60 -3.31
C PRO A 132 -1.69 -15.53 -4.82
N GLY A 133 -0.64 -15.14 -5.55
CA GLY A 133 -0.67 -14.91 -7.00
C GLY A 133 -1.07 -13.48 -7.42
N ALA A 134 -1.75 -12.71 -6.57
CA ALA A 134 -2.09 -11.33 -6.90
C ALA A 134 -0.84 -10.43 -6.99
N LYS A 135 -0.85 -9.49 -7.92
CA LYS A 135 0.28 -8.60 -8.24
C LYS A 135 -0.20 -7.21 -8.60
N MET A 136 0.74 -6.27 -8.69
CA MET A 136 0.54 -4.94 -9.26
C MET A 136 1.66 -4.66 -10.26
N SER A 137 1.31 -4.46 -11.52
CA SER A 137 2.29 -4.13 -12.58
C SER A 137 2.96 -2.78 -12.29
N LEU A 138 4.14 -2.54 -12.88
CA LEU A 138 4.82 -1.25 -12.79
C LEU A 138 3.89 -0.13 -13.28
N HIS A 139 3.71 0.88 -12.44
CA HIS A 139 2.88 2.07 -12.69
C HIS A 139 3.46 3.26 -11.95
N GLN A 140 2.91 4.42 -12.21
CA GLN A 140 3.16 5.66 -11.48
C GLN A 140 1.87 6.09 -10.81
N ASP A 141 1.96 6.64 -9.61
CA ASP A 141 0.88 7.35 -8.94
C ASP A 141 0.82 8.78 -9.49
N LYS A 142 -0.09 8.99 -10.45
CA LYS A 142 -0.20 10.26 -11.20
C LYS A 142 -1.64 10.71 -11.44
N ASN A 143 -2.57 10.22 -10.62
CA ASN A 143 -3.97 10.65 -10.68
C ASN A 143 -4.28 11.75 -9.67
N GLU A 144 -3.33 12.11 -8.81
CA GLU A 144 -3.40 13.19 -7.84
C GLU A 144 -3.25 14.55 -8.55
N ARG A 145 -3.84 15.58 -7.96
CA ARG A 145 -3.72 16.95 -8.49
C ARG A 145 -2.36 17.59 -8.25
N ARG A 146 -1.65 17.16 -7.21
CA ARG A 146 -0.34 17.67 -6.82
C ARG A 146 0.60 16.52 -6.46
N TYR A 147 1.88 16.70 -6.80
CA TYR A 147 2.93 15.71 -6.52
C TYR A 147 3.93 16.21 -5.48
N THR A 148 3.61 17.29 -4.77
CA THR A 148 4.46 17.83 -3.69
C THR A 148 4.41 16.98 -2.43
N ALA A 149 3.27 16.32 -2.18
CA ALA A 149 3.11 15.41 -1.06
C ALA A 149 3.70 14.03 -1.37
N PRO A 150 4.25 13.33 -0.36
CA PRO A 150 4.74 11.97 -0.52
C PRO A 150 3.59 10.97 -0.68
N VAL A 151 3.96 9.73 -1.01
CA VAL A 151 3.11 8.55 -0.83
C VAL A 151 3.63 7.77 0.36
N VAL A 152 2.72 7.33 1.23
CA VAL A 152 3.02 6.44 2.36
C VAL A 152 2.32 5.11 2.14
N SER A 153 3.06 4.01 2.18
CA SER A 153 2.56 2.66 1.86
C SER A 153 2.87 1.69 3.00
N VAL A 154 1.84 1.24 3.70
CA VAL A 154 1.94 0.33 4.86
C VAL A 154 1.66 -1.11 4.42
N SER A 155 2.50 -2.05 4.84
CA SER A 155 2.38 -3.47 4.54
C SER A 155 1.91 -4.26 5.74
N LEU A 156 0.85 -5.07 5.59
CA LEU A 156 0.28 -5.91 6.64
C LEU A 156 0.07 -7.34 6.11
N GLY A 157 0.45 -8.35 6.87
CA GLY A 157 0.22 -9.75 6.53
C GLY A 157 1.37 -10.39 5.76
N LEU A 158 1.07 -11.15 4.71
CA LEU A 158 2.07 -11.88 3.92
C LEU A 158 3.17 -10.96 3.37
N PRO A 159 4.42 -11.43 3.34
CA PRO A 159 5.51 -10.70 2.72
C PRO A 159 5.28 -10.50 1.22
N ALA A 160 5.82 -9.42 0.68
CA ALA A 160 5.76 -9.12 -0.74
C ALA A 160 7.06 -8.52 -1.24
N VAL A 161 7.35 -8.68 -2.52
CA VAL A 161 8.46 -7.99 -3.18
C VAL A 161 7.91 -6.74 -3.86
N PHE A 162 8.29 -5.59 -3.33
CA PHE A 162 8.02 -4.29 -3.90
C PHE A 162 9.07 -4.00 -4.98
N LEU A 163 8.59 -3.58 -6.14
CA LEU A 163 9.42 -3.14 -7.25
C LEU A 163 9.51 -1.61 -7.21
N PHE A 164 10.71 -1.06 -7.11
CA PHE A 164 10.93 0.38 -7.12
C PHE A 164 11.91 0.72 -8.25
N GLY A 165 11.36 1.26 -9.35
CA GLY A 165 12.06 1.54 -10.60
C GLY A 165 12.61 2.97 -10.68
N GLY A 166 12.91 3.42 -11.87
CA GLY A 166 13.26 4.79 -12.19
C GLY A 166 12.07 5.61 -12.69
N HIS A 167 12.36 6.69 -13.41
CA HIS A 167 11.36 7.58 -14.00
C HIS A 167 10.88 7.11 -15.38
N ALA A 168 11.63 6.23 -16.04
CA ALA A 168 11.20 5.56 -17.24
C ALA A 168 10.68 4.15 -16.92
N ARG A 169 9.63 3.70 -17.61
CA ARG A 169 9.07 2.36 -17.42
C ARG A 169 10.04 1.23 -17.77
N SER A 170 11.04 1.53 -18.61
CA SER A 170 12.13 0.63 -19.02
C SER A 170 13.22 0.49 -17.98
N ASP A 171 13.29 1.38 -16.98
CA ASP A 171 14.34 1.34 -15.96
C ASP A 171 14.18 0.07 -15.12
N LYS A 172 15.31 -0.63 -14.90
CA LYS A 172 15.34 -1.85 -14.10
C LYS A 172 14.97 -1.54 -12.64
N PRO A 173 13.88 -2.13 -12.11
CA PRO A 173 13.48 -1.85 -10.73
C PRO A 173 14.36 -2.59 -9.74
N GLN A 174 14.62 -1.95 -8.60
CA GLN A 174 15.08 -2.63 -7.40
C GLN A 174 13.98 -3.56 -6.88
N LYS A 175 14.37 -4.67 -6.27
CA LYS A 175 13.47 -5.62 -5.60
C LYS A 175 13.67 -5.48 -4.10
N ILE A 176 12.63 -5.05 -3.41
CA ILE A 176 12.67 -4.75 -1.99
C ILE A 176 11.67 -5.68 -1.30
N SER A 177 12.14 -6.56 -0.43
CA SER A 177 11.25 -7.39 0.39
C SER A 177 10.58 -6.52 1.45
N LEU A 178 9.26 -6.59 1.53
CA LEU A 178 8.45 -5.91 2.53
C LEU A 178 7.74 -6.96 3.39
N PHE A 179 7.74 -6.72 4.70
CA PHE A 179 7.16 -7.60 5.71
C PHE A 179 6.01 -6.90 6.45
N HIS A 180 5.35 -7.64 7.31
CA HIS A 180 4.30 -7.11 8.17
C HIS A 180 4.82 -5.98 9.05
N GLY A 181 4.18 -4.82 8.98
CA GLY A 181 4.57 -3.62 9.71
C GLY A 181 5.53 -2.69 8.97
N ASP A 182 6.12 -3.09 7.84
CA ASP A 182 6.98 -2.20 7.05
C ASP A 182 6.18 -1.08 6.40
N VAL A 183 6.78 0.11 6.37
CA VAL A 183 6.22 1.30 5.70
C VAL A 183 7.21 1.80 4.67
N VAL A 184 6.76 1.97 3.42
CA VAL A 184 7.52 2.64 2.38
C VAL A 184 7.01 4.07 2.23
N VAL A 185 7.93 5.03 2.21
CA VAL A 185 7.62 6.44 1.95
C VAL A 185 8.45 6.90 0.76
N TRP A 186 7.80 7.52 -0.24
CA TRP A 186 8.51 8.13 -1.37
C TRP A 186 7.85 9.44 -1.79
N GLY A 187 8.67 10.44 -2.09
CA GLY A 187 8.21 11.79 -2.41
C GLY A 187 9.28 12.61 -3.12
N GLY A 188 9.06 13.91 -3.25
CA GLY A 188 10.01 14.82 -3.88
C GLY A 188 10.44 14.35 -5.27
N VAL A 189 11.73 14.26 -5.50
CA VAL A 189 12.28 13.81 -6.79
C VAL A 189 11.92 12.37 -7.15
N ASP A 190 11.62 11.52 -6.16
CA ASP A 190 11.22 10.14 -6.39
C ASP A 190 9.70 9.94 -6.54
N ARG A 191 8.89 11.01 -6.36
CA ARG A 191 7.41 10.91 -6.28
C ARG A 191 6.77 10.19 -7.48
N LEU A 192 7.31 10.36 -8.65
CA LEU A 192 6.80 9.79 -9.91
C LEU A 192 7.64 8.59 -10.41
N ARG A 193 8.39 7.92 -9.55
CA ARG A 193 9.08 6.68 -9.94
C ARG A 193 8.10 5.55 -10.20
N PHE A 194 8.39 4.73 -11.20
CA PHE A 194 7.63 3.52 -11.48
C PHE A 194 7.79 2.52 -10.33
N HIS A 195 6.68 1.98 -9.86
CA HIS A 195 6.68 0.99 -8.79
C HIS A 195 5.62 -0.07 -9.02
N GLY A 196 5.72 -1.18 -8.29
CA GLY A 196 4.79 -2.30 -8.43
C GLY A 196 4.99 -3.34 -7.34
N VAL A 197 4.23 -4.43 -7.42
CA VAL A 197 4.32 -5.57 -6.48
C VAL A 197 4.38 -6.87 -7.29
N MET A 198 5.40 -7.69 -7.05
CA MET A 198 5.48 -9.02 -7.65
C MET A 198 4.33 -9.92 -7.17
N PRO A 199 4.01 -11.00 -7.88
CA PRO A 199 3.04 -11.98 -7.40
C PRO A 199 3.33 -12.38 -5.96
N VAL A 200 2.35 -12.17 -5.06
CA VAL A 200 2.48 -12.53 -3.64
C VAL A 200 2.58 -14.05 -3.52
N LYS A 201 3.60 -14.53 -2.80
CA LYS A 201 3.78 -15.96 -2.57
C LYS A 201 2.72 -16.50 -1.61
N GLY A 202 2.43 -17.80 -1.72
CA GLY A 202 1.57 -18.51 -0.76
C GLY A 202 2.19 -18.53 0.64
N GLY A 203 1.33 -18.68 1.63
CA GLY A 203 1.70 -18.73 3.04
C GLY A 203 0.53 -18.31 3.93
N THR A 204 0.74 -18.32 5.24
CA THR A 204 -0.25 -17.90 6.23
C THR A 204 0.43 -17.03 7.29
N HIS A 205 -0.06 -15.79 7.43
CA HIS A 205 0.38 -14.89 8.49
C HIS A 205 -0.50 -15.09 9.74
N PRO A 206 0.08 -15.18 10.96
CA PRO A 206 -0.67 -15.49 12.19
C PRO A 206 -1.90 -14.60 12.42
N ILE A 207 -1.79 -13.31 12.13
CA ILE A 207 -2.85 -12.32 12.37
C ILE A 207 -3.73 -12.10 11.13
N MET A 208 -3.13 -12.10 9.93
CA MET A 208 -3.79 -11.68 8.69
C MET A 208 -4.25 -12.85 7.81
N GLY A 209 -3.87 -14.10 8.14
CA GLY A 209 -4.19 -15.26 7.31
C GLY A 209 -3.42 -15.26 5.97
N ALA A 210 -4.00 -15.89 4.97
CA ALA A 210 -3.39 -16.05 3.63
C ALA A 210 -3.59 -14.81 2.75
N GLN A 211 -3.24 -13.64 3.25
CA GLN A 211 -3.36 -12.39 2.49
C GLN A 211 -2.35 -11.34 2.92
N ARG A 212 -2.08 -10.39 2.02
CA ARG A 212 -1.41 -9.13 2.28
C ARG A 212 -2.41 -7.99 2.11
N ILE A 213 -2.47 -7.10 3.08
CA ILE A 213 -3.16 -5.81 2.95
C ILE A 213 -2.10 -4.73 2.81
N ASN A 214 -2.33 -3.81 1.88
CA ASN A 214 -1.50 -2.64 1.71
C ASN A 214 -2.38 -1.38 1.82
N LEU A 215 -1.98 -0.46 2.67
CA LEU A 215 -2.63 0.84 2.84
C LEU A 215 -1.75 1.89 2.17
N THR A 216 -2.26 2.57 1.15
CA THR A 216 -1.51 3.60 0.42
C THR A 216 -2.18 4.95 0.60
N PHE A 217 -1.49 5.85 1.31
CA PHE A 217 -1.97 7.18 1.67
C PHE A 217 -1.42 8.23 0.71
N ARG A 218 -2.28 9.18 0.33
CA ARG A 218 -1.97 10.27 -0.59
C ARG A 218 -2.73 11.53 -0.24
N THR A 219 -2.21 12.68 -0.67
CA THR A 219 -2.96 13.92 -0.83
C THR A 219 -3.39 14.00 -2.28
N ALA A 220 -4.66 13.72 -2.56
CA ALA A 220 -5.17 13.51 -3.92
C ALA A 220 -5.94 14.71 -4.48
N GLY A 221 -6.48 15.58 -3.61
CA GLY A 221 -7.28 16.76 -3.93
C GLY A 221 -6.54 18.08 -4.06
#